data_fa1c3d367d96060bc4aa8e34c154378a
#
_entry.id   fa1c3d367d96060bc4aa8e34c154378a
#
_cell.length_a   1.000
_cell.length_b   1.000
_cell.length_c   1.000
_cell.angle_alpha   90.00
_cell.angle_beta   90.00
_cell.angle_gamma   90.00
#
_symmetry.space_group_name_H-M   'P 1'
#
loop_
_entity.id
_entity.type
_entity.pdbx_description
1 polymer ?
#
loop_
_entity_poly.entity_id
_entity_poly.type
_entity_poly.pdbx_seq_one_letter_code
_entity_poly.pdbx_strand_id
1 'polypeptide(L)'
;MFKTQYLITLLLFSFNFGEAQSSMPSNFIPEGYVESETYFGDLNNDKIDDCVLVIKETNTSAIVTNRFGNKVDRNRRGIIVLFKYKNGYQLASKNSSCFYSENEDGGNYYPPELWLEIKNGTLQVHYGHGRYGFWYYTFRFQNSGFELIGYDAVSSRGPITLREISINFLTKQKL
;
A
#
# COMPACT_ATOMS: atom_id res chain seq x y z
N MET A 1 2.01 -49.57 49.18
CA MET A 1 2.83 -48.99 48.08
C MET A 1 1.89 -48.24 47.16
N PHE A 2 1.64 -46.91 47.43
CA PHE A 2 0.70 -46.10 46.70
C PHE A 2 1.47 -45.33 45.60
N LYS A 3 1.11 -45.61 44.32
CA LYS A 3 1.61 -44.87 43.18
C LYS A 3 0.77 -43.59 42.99
N THR A 4 1.36 -42.47 43.28
CA THR A 4 0.77 -41.15 43.00
C THR A 4 0.94 -40.84 41.51
N GLN A 5 -0.18 -40.84 40.77
CA GLN A 5 -0.22 -40.36 39.38
C GLN A 5 -0.38 -38.82 39.42
N TYR A 6 0.66 -38.13 38.88
CA TYR A 6 0.57 -36.71 38.63
C TYR A 6 -0.14 -36.48 37.29
N LEU A 7 -1.34 -35.92 37.36
CA LEU A 7 -2.10 -35.47 36.16
C LEU A 7 -1.56 -34.11 35.76
N ILE A 8 -0.72 -34.08 34.72
CA ILE A 8 -0.24 -32.83 34.12
C ILE A 8 -1.34 -32.31 33.21
N THR A 9 -2.12 -31.32 33.71
CA THR A 9 -3.08 -30.58 32.90
C THR A 9 -2.32 -29.59 32.02
N LEU A 10 -2.14 -29.95 30.74
CA LEU A 10 -1.57 -29.06 29.73
C LEU A 10 -2.57 -27.99 29.37
N LEU A 11 -2.43 -26.76 29.92
CA LEU A 11 -3.21 -25.59 29.54
C LEU A 11 -2.75 -25.13 28.15
N LEU A 12 -3.50 -25.48 27.12
CA LEU A 12 -3.34 -24.93 25.78
C LEU A 12 -3.86 -23.48 25.76
N PHE A 13 -2.96 -22.52 25.93
CA PHE A 13 -3.26 -21.13 25.60
C PHE A 13 -3.32 -21.00 24.08
N SER A 14 -4.52 -20.98 23.51
CA SER A 14 -4.74 -20.51 22.15
C SER A 14 -4.59 -18.99 22.16
N PHE A 15 -3.42 -18.52 21.69
CA PHE A 15 -3.25 -17.11 21.33
C PHE A 15 -4.11 -16.86 20.07
N ASN A 16 -5.29 -16.33 20.26
CA ASN A 16 -6.01 -15.69 19.18
C ASN A 16 -5.26 -14.37 18.91
N PHE A 17 -4.47 -14.31 17.86
CA PHE A 17 -4.07 -13.04 17.26
C PHE A 17 -5.36 -12.40 16.73
N GLY A 18 -6.01 -11.58 17.55
CA GLY A 18 -7.15 -10.78 17.13
C GLY A 18 -6.65 -9.83 16.04
N GLU A 19 -7.06 -10.08 14.80
CA GLU A 19 -6.84 -9.11 13.73
C GLU A 19 -7.53 -7.81 14.14
N ALA A 20 -6.83 -6.67 13.97
CA ALA A 20 -7.38 -5.37 14.32
C ALA A 20 -8.66 -5.12 13.51
N GLN A 21 -9.79 -4.97 14.19
CA GLN A 21 -11.09 -4.70 13.60
C GLN A 21 -11.65 -3.38 14.13
N SER A 22 -12.18 -2.53 13.25
CA SER A 22 -12.81 -1.28 13.62
C SER A 22 -13.97 -0.92 12.70
N SER A 23 -14.90 -0.10 13.21
CA SER A 23 -16.05 0.39 12.43
C SER A 23 -15.66 1.41 11.35
N MET A 24 -14.55 2.14 11.52
CA MET A 24 -14.11 3.19 10.61
C MET A 24 -12.68 2.98 10.14
N PRO A 25 -12.39 3.24 8.84
CA PRO A 25 -11.02 3.14 8.30
C PRO A 25 -10.01 4.00 9.03
N SER A 26 -10.38 5.21 9.44
CA SER A 26 -9.48 6.16 10.14
C SER A 26 -8.89 5.63 11.44
N ASN A 27 -9.56 4.67 12.09
CA ASN A 27 -9.06 4.06 13.32
C ASN A 27 -7.83 3.16 13.13
N PHE A 28 -7.49 2.84 11.87
CA PHE A 28 -6.29 2.07 11.53
C PHE A 28 -5.06 2.94 11.27
N ILE A 29 -5.25 4.27 11.17
CA ILE A 29 -4.17 5.23 10.97
C ILE A 29 -3.36 5.30 12.26
N PRO A 30 -2.04 5.05 12.21
CA PRO A 30 -1.21 5.11 13.42
C PRO A 30 -1.00 6.55 13.89
N GLU A 31 -0.65 6.70 15.15
CA GLU A 31 -0.19 7.97 15.70
C GLU A 31 1.00 8.51 14.89
N GLY A 32 1.03 9.82 14.66
CA GLY A 32 2.05 10.47 13.82
C GLY A 32 1.77 10.39 12.32
N TYR A 33 0.60 9.90 11.90
CA TYR A 33 0.18 9.87 10.50
C TYR A 33 -1.19 10.55 10.31
N VAL A 34 -1.42 11.03 9.10
CA VAL A 34 -2.71 11.54 8.64
C VAL A 34 -3.13 10.83 7.36
N GLU A 35 -4.43 10.80 7.11
CA GLU A 35 -4.98 10.39 5.82
C GLU A 35 -4.57 11.39 4.75
N SER A 36 -4.06 10.91 3.63
CA SER A 36 -3.74 11.71 2.44
C SER A 36 -4.78 11.48 1.35
N GLU A 37 -5.09 10.22 1.06
CA GLU A 37 -6.04 9.83 0.02
C GLU A 37 -6.77 8.56 0.42
N THR A 38 -7.98 8.35 -0.14
CA THR A 38 -8.80 7.15 0.11
C THR A 38 -9.37 6.62 -1.20
N TYR A 39 -9.29 5.31 -1.38
CA TYR A 39 -9.79 4.58 -2.54
C TYR A 39 -10.71 3.45 -2.10
N PHE A 40 -11.71 3.15 -2.91
CA PHE A 40 -12.67 2.07 -2.64
C PHE A 40 -12.78 1.14 -3.84
N GLY A 41 -12.97 -0.15 -3.58
CA GLY A 41 -13.21 -1.19 -4.58
C GLY A 41 -12.98 -2.58 -4.01
N ASP A 42 -13.55 -3.59 -4.64
CA ASP A 42 -13.48 -4.98 -4.22
C ASP A 42 -12.11 -5.61 -4.55
N LEU A 43 -11.32 -5.88 -3.52
CA LEU A 43 -9.97 -6.46 -3.63
C LEU A 43 -9.92 -7.97 -3.33
N ASN A 44 -10.91 -8.48 -2.61
CA ASN A 44 -10.98 -9.88 -2.21
C ASN A 44 -12.02 -10.70 -2.98
N ASN A 45 -12.74 -10.07 -3.92
CA ASN A 45 -13.78 -10.63 -4.77
C ASN A 45 -15.03 -11.11 -4.00
N ASP A 46 -15.38 -10.44 -2.89
CA ASP A 46 -16.59 -10.70 -2.13
C ASP A 46 -17.78 -9.81 -2.53
N LYS A 47 -17.59 -8.90 -3.51
CA LYS A 47 -18.56 -7.93 -4.04
C LYS A 47 -18.91 -6.79 -3.05
N ILE A 48 -18.06 -6.56 -2.08
CA ILE A 48 -18.16 -5.43 -1.16
C ILE A 48 -16.92 -4.55 -1.39
N ASP A 49 -17.13 -3.25 -1.51
CA ASP A 49 -16.00 -2.34 -1.69
C ASP A 49 -15.15 -2.28 -0.42
N ASP A 50 -13.90 -2.69 -0.56
CA ASP A 50 -12.84 -2.54 0.43
C ASP A 50 -12.32 -1.09 0.46
N CYS A 51 -11.47 -0.77 1.43
CA CYS A 51 -10.90 0.56 1.59
C CYS A 51 -9.38 0.52 1.55
N VAL A 52 -8.79 1.40 0.76
CA VAL A 52 -7.34 1.63 0.73
C VAL A 52 -7.07 3.07 1.12
N LEU A 53 -6.31 3.26 2.19
CA LEU A 53 -5.84 4.56 2.65
C LEU A 53 -4.39 4.78 2.21
N VAL A 54 -4.11 5.92 1.60
CA VAL A 54 -2.76 6.48 1.55
C VAL A 54 -2.59 7.36 2.79
N ILE A 55 -1.59 7.05 3.60
CA ILE A 55 -1.27 7.80 4.82
C ILE A 55 0.04 8.55 4.65
N LYS A 56 0.17 9.68 5.32
CA LYS A 56 1.38 10.50 5.34
C LYS A 56 1.86 10.73 6.76
N GLU A 57 3.16 10.57 6.99
CA GLU A 57 3.80 10.90 8.26
C GLU A 57 3.69 12.41 8.55
N THR A 58 3.69 12.79 9.84
CA THR A 58 3.59 14.21 10.28
C THR A 58 4.83 14.64 11.05
N ASN A 59 6.00 14.12 10.68
CA ASN A 59 7.27 14.41 11.32
C ASN A 59 7.77 15.82 10.94
N THR A 60 7.85 16.73 11.91
CA THR A 60 8.30 18.11 11.67
C THR A 60 9.75 18.20 11.20
N SER A 61 10.60 17.22 11.50
CA SER A 61 11.98 17.15 11.01
C SER A 61 12.09 16.87 9.51
N ALA A 62 11.00 16.36 8.89
CA ALA A 62 10.92 16.15 7.47
C ALA A 62 10.52 17.41 6.67
N ILE A 63 10.24 18.53 7.36
CA ILE A 63 10.06 19.83 6.70
C ILE A 63 11.46 20.40 6.42
N VAL A 64 11.90 20.33 5.19
CA VAL A 64 13.26 20.67 4.76
C VAL A 64 13.28 21.82 3.76
N THR A 65 14.45 22.42 3.56
CA THR A 65 14.63 23.38 2.47
C THR A 65 15.13 22.64 1.21
N ASN A 66 14.39 22.75 0.11
CA ASN A 66 14.78 22.13 -1.14
C ASN A 66 15.89 22.92 -1.85
N ARG A 67 16.40 22.41 -2.98
CA ARG A 67 17.46 23.03 -3.78
C ARG A 67 17.15 24.43 -4.34
N PHE A 68 15.88 24.84 -4.30
CA PHE A 68 15.43 26.17 -4.74
C PHE A 68 15.21 27.14 -3.56
N GLY A 69 15.55 26.73 -2.33
CA GLY A 69 15.37 27.56 -1.13
C GLY A 69 13.97 27.54 -0.53
N ASN A 70 13.04 26.72 -1.05
CA ASN A 70 11.69 26.61 -0.54
C ASN A 70 11.58 25.58 0.57
N LYS A 71 10.80 25.88 1.63
CA LYS A 71 10.42 24.89 2.62
C LYS A 71 9.40 23.93 2.02
N VAL A 72 9.68 22.63 2.09
CA VAL A 72 8.85 21.55 1.55
C VAL A 72 8.70 20.45 2.57
N ASP A 73 7.55 19.79 2.55
CA ASP A 73 7.24 18.62 3.36
C ASP A 73 7.73 17.36 2.65
N ARG A 74 8.74 16.68 3.22
CA ARG A 74 9.27 15.39 2.73
C ARG A 74 8.86 14.22 3.61
N ASN A 75 7.77 14.33 4.33
CA ASN A 75 7.19 13.20 5.02
C ASN A 75 6.83 12.08 4.05
N ARG A 76 7.25 10.86 4.37
CA ARG A 76 6.96 9.68 3.55
C ARG A 76 5.49 9.33 3.63
N ARG A 77 5.01 8.68 2.58
CA ARG A 77 3.65 8.15 2.51
C ARG A 77 3.68 6.63 2.65
N GLY A 78 2.59 6.10 3.16
CA GLY A 78 2.36 4.68 3.32
C GLY A 78 1.00 4.26 2.81
N ILE A 79 0.68 2.98 2.96
CA ILE A 79 -0.58 2.39 2.54
C ILE A 79 -1.16 1.52 3.66
N ILE A 80 -2.48 1.58 3.81
CA ILE A 80 -3.26 0.67 4.64
C ILE A 80 -4.36 0.09 3.76
N VAL A 81 -4.45 -1.23 3.68
CA VAL A 81 -5.51 -1.93 2.96
C VAL A 81 -6.41 -2.61 3.97
N LEU A 82 -7.69 -2.34 3.85
CA LEU A 82 -8.72 -2.77 4.79
C LEU A 82 -9.83 -3.51 4.04
N PHE A 83 -10.10 -4.75 4.41
CA PHE A 83 -11.27 -5.46 3.92
C PHE A 83 -12.53 -5.04 4.67
N LYS A 84 -13.59 -4.81 3.92
CA LYS A 84 -14.90 -4.43 4.44
C LYS A 84 -15.71 -5.66 4.81
N TYR A 85 -16.24 -5.66 6.03
CA TYR A 85 -17.21 -6.64 6.52
C TYR A 85 -18.49 -5.95 7.01
N LYS A 86 -19.55 -6.73 7.27
CA LYS A 86 -20.83 -6.19 7.72
C LYS A 86 -20.71 -5.22 8.90
N ASN A 87 -19.80 -5.49 9.83
CA ASN A 87 -19.66 -4.77 11.09
C ASN A 87 -18.44 -3.82 11.14
N GLY A 88 -17.81 -3.53 10.01
CA GLY A 88 -16.64 -2.65 9.99
C GLY A 88 -15.56 -3.07 9.00
N TYR A 89 -14.32 -2.79 9.35
CA TYR A 89 -13.15 -3.07 8.53
C TYR A 89 -12.17 -3.94 9.30
N GLN A 90 -11.40 -4.73 8.57
CA GLN A 90 -10.33 -5.57 9.06
C GLN A 90 -9.05 -5.24 8.31
N LEU A 91 -7.92 -5.17 9.02
CA LEU A 91 -6.63 -4.91 8.41
C LEU A 91 -6.19 -6.09 7.53
N ALA A 92 -6.02 -5.84 6.24
CA ALA A 92 -5.51 -6.81 5.28
C ALA A 92 -4.01 -6.63 5.00
N SER A 93 -3.52 -5.38 4.94
CA SER A 93 -2.11 -5.08 4.74
C SER A 93 -1.78 -3.65 5.19
N LYS A 94 -0.55 -3.44 5.63
CA LYS A 94 -0.06 -2.11 6.04
C LYS A 94 1.43 -1.97 5.77
N ASN A 95 1.81 -0.85 5.17
CA ASN A 95 3.20 -0.40 5.09
C ASN A 95 3.24 1.12 5.24
N SER A 96 3.81 1.60 6.34
CA SER A 96 3.72 3.02 6.72
C SER A 96 4.68 3.94 5.95
N SER A 97 5.63 3.41 5.16
CA SER A 97 6.68 4.22 4.51
C SER A 97 7.09 3.73 3.12
N CYS A 98 6.19 3.01 2.41
CA CYS A 98 6.52 2.42 1.11
C CYS A 98 6.61 3.45 -0.04
N PHE A 99 6.04 4.64 0.11
CA PHE A 99 6.06 5.68 -0.91
C PHE A 99 6.94 6.86 -0.50
N TYR A 100 7.55 7.49 -1.50
CA TYR A 100 8.26 8.76 -1.31
C TYR A 100 7.27 9.89 -1.02
N SER A 101 7.79 11.03 -0.56
CA SER A 101 7.01 12.26 -0.42
C SER A 101 6.59 12.82 -1.78
N GLU A 102 5.67 13.78 -1.77
CA GLU A 102 5.26 14.54 -2.96
C GLU A 102 6.30 15.58 -3.38
N ASN A 103 7.30 15.83 -2.55
CA ASN A 103 8.24 16.94 -2.67
C ASN A 103 9.70 16.49 -2.79
N GLU A 104 9.94 15.31 -3.36
CA GLU A 104 11.31 14.85 -3.65
C GLU A 104 11.95 15.69 -4.75
N ASP A 105 13.30 15.76 -4.75
CA ASP A 105 14.01 16.40 -5.83
C ASP A 105 13.98 15.51 -7.09
N GLY A 106 13.05 15.78 -7.98
CA GLY A 106 12.77 15.02 -9.19
C GLY A 106 13.62 15.45 -10.39
N GLY A 107 14.95 15.38 -10.33
CA GLY A 107 15.78 15.78 -11.45
C GLY A 107 15.59 17.25 -11.84
N ASN A 108 15.26 17.54 -13.10
CA ASN A 108 14.99 18.91 -13.60
C ASN A 108 13.54 19.35 -13.41
N TYR A 109 12.66 18.46 -12.94
CA TYR A 109 11.22 18.66 -12.87
C TYR A 109 10.70 18.27 -11.49
N TYR A 110 9.39 18.07 -11.38
CA TYR A 110 8.71 17.58 -10.19
C TYR A 110 8.86 16.05 -10.07
N PRO A 111 8.70 15.49 -8.86
CA PRO A 111 8.68 14.04 -8.66
C PRO A 111 7.46 13.41 -9.36
N PRO A 112 7.51 12.10 -9.67
CA PRO A 112 6.36 11.40 -10.22
C PRO A 112 5.14 11.50 -9.32
N GLU A 113 3.99 11.76 -9.91
CA GLU A 113 2.69 11.75 -9.23
C GLU A 113 2.30 10.31 -8.90
N LEU A 114 1.91 10.06 -7.67
CA LEU A 114 1.40 8.77 -7.19
C LEU A 114 -0.12 8.81 -7.18
N TRP A 115 -0.77 7.77 -7.72
CA TRP A 115 -2.18 7.49 -7.49
C TRP A 115 -2.44 5.99 -7.46
N LEU A 116 -3.55 5.58 -6.88
CA LEU A 116 -3.97 4.20 -6.81
C LEU A 116 -5.21 3.96 -7.65
N GLU A 117 -5.35 2.74 -8.16
CA GLU A 117 -6.57 2.28 -8.82
C GLU A 117 -6.93 0.89 -8.32
N ILE A 118 -8.21 0.65 -8.02
CA ILE A 118 -8.73 -0.67 -7.70
C ILE A 118 -9.60 -1.12 -8.87
N LYS A 119 -9.20 -2.23 -9.51
CA LYS A 119 -9.87 -2.72 -10.70
C LYS A 119 -9.75 -4.23 -10.82
N ASN A 120 -10.88 -4.89 -11.10
CA ASN A 120 -10.92 -6.34 -11.34
C ASN A 120 -10.23 -7.17 -10.24
N GLY A 121 -10.46 -6.82 -8.96
CA GLY A 121 -9.86 -7.52 -7.82
C GLY A 121 -8.35 -7.30 -7.69
N THR A 122 -7.80 -6.22 -8.26
CA THR A 122 -6.39 -5.87 -8.14
C THR A 122 -6.21 -4.44 -7.64
N LEU A 123 -5.12 -4.22 -6.93
CA LEU A 123 -4.65 -2.90 -6.54
C LEU A 123 -3.51 -2.50 -7.47
N GLN A 124 -3.69 -1.41 -8.18
CA GLN A 124 -2.67 -0.83 -9.04
C GLN A 124 -2.07 0.41 -8.38
N VAL A 125 -0.74 0.47 -8.33
CA VAL A 125 0.03 1.60 -7.81
C VAL A 125 0.70 2.28 -8.99
N HIS A 126 0.22 3.45 -9.35
CA HIS A 126 0.64 4.20 -10.51
C HIS A 126 1.60 5.33 -10.15
N TYR A 127 2.57 5.55 -11.02
CA TYR A 127 3.45 6.71 -11.01
C TYR A 127 3.45 7.37 -12.39
N GLY A 128 3.05 8.65 -12.45
CA GLY A 128 3.06 9.45 -13.67
C GLY A 128 4.11 10.53 -13.61
N HIS A 129 4.92 10.64 -14.66
CA HIS A 129 5.94 11.67 -14.79
C HIS A 129 5.72 12.55 -16.03
N GLY A 130 4.43 12.86 -16.26
CA GLY A 130 3.98 13.70 -17.35
C GLY A 130 4.55 13.25 -18.70
N ARG A 131 5.21 14.16 -19.41
CA ARG A 131 5.82 13.93 -20.75
C ARG A 131 6.94 12.89 -20.80
N TYR A 132 7.40 12.38 -19.63
CA TYR A 132 8.50 11.40 -19.55
C TYR A 132 8.00 9.98 -19.42
N GLY A 133 6.68 9.80 -19.27
CA GLY A 133 6.05 8.49 -19.21
C GLY A 133 5.42 8.19 -17.86
N PHE A 134 5.15 6.92 -17.66
CA PHE A 134 4.51 6.42 -16.45
C PHE A 134 4.92 4.97 -16.21
N TRP A 135 4.68 4.49 -15.01
CA TRP A 135 4.75 3.07 -14.69
C TRP A 135 3.75 2.73 -13.59
N TYR A 136 3.38 1.44 -13.53
CA TYR A 136 2.53 0.96 -12.45
C TYR A 136 2.85 -0.48 -12.10
N TYR A 137 2.54 -0.81 -10.86
CA TYR A 137 2.64 -2.12 -10.27
C TYR A 137 1.24 -2.65 -10.03
N THR A 138 0.99 -3.92 -10.39
CA THR A 138 -0.31 -4.58 -10.15
C THR A 138 -0.14 -5.63 -9.08
N PHE A 139 -0.92 -5.48 -8.01
CA PHE A 139 -0.98 -6.42 -6.90
C PHE A 139 -2.33 -7.12 -6.86
N ARG A 140 -2.34 -8.40 -6.45
CA ARG A 140 -3.54 -9.17 -6.18
C ARG A 140 -3.47 -9.78 -4.79
N PHE A 141 -4.60 -9.79 -4.09
CA PHE A 141 -4.73 -10.52 -2.85
C PHE A 141 -4.89 -12.01 -3.16
N GLN A 142 -3.93 -12.81 -2.75
CA GLN A 142 -3.91 -14.27 -2.86
C GLN A 142 -2.95 -14.84 -1.83
N ASN A 143 -3.12 -16.10 -1.44
CA ASN A 143 -2.27 -16.78 -0.44
C ASN A 143 -2.12 -15.98 0.87
N SER A 144 -3.21 -15.32 1.31
CA SER A 144 -3.28 -14.47 2.52
C SER A 144 -2.38 -13.22 2.49
N GLY A 145 -2.03 -12.71 1.29
CA GLY A 145 -1.22 -11.51 1.13
C GLY A 145 -1.40 -10.84 -0.23
N PHE A 146 -0.86 -9.62 -0.37
CA PHE A 146 -0.82 -8.92 -1.66
C PHE A 146 0.45 -9.30 -2.39
N GLU A 147 0.31 -10.02 -3.50
CA GLU A 147 1.41 -10.44 -4.36
C GLU A 147 1.52 -9.54 -5.59
N LEU A 148 2.74 -9.16 -5.95
CA LEU A 148 3.03 -8.44 -7.18
C LEU A 148 2.85 -9.40 -8.37
N ILE A 149 1.87 -9.12 -9.23
CA ILE A 149 1.55 -9.96 -10.39
C ILE A 149 1.87 -9.31 -11.74
N GLY A 150 2.07 -7.98 -11.77
CA GLY A 150 2.36 -7.24 -13.00
C GLY A 150 3.18 -5.99 -12.77
N TYR A 151 3.97 -5.62 -13.78
CA TYR A 151 4.66 -4.34 -13.88
C TYR A 151 4.61 -3.86 -15.32
N ASP A 152 4.12 -2.64 -15.51
CA ASP A 152 4.06 -1.99 -16.82
C ASP A 152 4.73 -0.62 -16.74
N ALA A 153 5.48 -0.25 -17.77
CA ALA A 153 6.18 1.02 -17.84
C ALA A 153 6.27 1.53 -19.25
N VAL A 154 6.08 2.82 -19.40
CA VAL A 154 6.31 3.56 -20.66
C VAL A 154 7.25 4.69 -20.38
N SER A 155 8.37 4.74 -21.10
CA SER A 155 9.29 5.89 -21.12
C SER A 155 9.04 6.70 -22.39
N SER A 156 8.90 8.03 -22.23
CA SER A 156 8.56 8.93 -23.32
C SER A 156 9.44 10.19 -23.31
N ARG A 157 9.48 10.85 -24.47
CA ARG A 157 10.00 12.21 -24.60
C ARG A 157 8.96 13.05 -25.35
N GLY A 158 8.07 13.70 -24.58
CA GLY A 158 6.90 14.33 -25.16
C GLY A 158 5.99 13.28 -25.84
N PRO A 159 5.61 13.45 -27.09
CA PRO A 159 4.75 12.51 -27.81
C PRO A 159 5.46 11.23 -28.30
N ILE A 160 6.79 11.15 -28.14
CA ILE A 160 7.56 10.02 -28.66
C ILE A 160 7.75 9.00 -27.54
N THR A 161 7.22 7.79 -27.75
CA THR A 161 7.51 6.63 -26.89
C THR A 161 8.89 6.10 -27.21
N LEU A 162 9.75 6.02 -26.20
CA LEU A 162 11.12 5.53 -26.31
C LEU A 162 11.22 4.04 -25.97
N ARG A 163 10.43 3.59 -25.01
CA ARG A 163 10.46 2.21 -24.50
C ARG A 163 9.14 1.86 -23.83
N GLU A 164 8.70 0.64 -24.06
CA GLU A 164 7.60 0.00 -23.33
C GLU A 164 8.12 -1.29 -22.67
N ILE A 165 7.61 -1.59 -21.49
CA ILE A 165 7.91 -2.81 -20.75
C ILE A 165 6.59 -3.29 -20.17
N SER A 166 6.27 -4.57 -20.38
CA SER A 166 5.21 -5.26 -19.67
C SER A 166 5.74 -6.58 -19.13
N ILE A 167 5.59 -6.80 -17.82
CA ILE A 167 6.04 -8.01 -17.14
C ILE A 167 4.85 -8.64 -16.44
N ASN A 168 4.58 -9.89 -16.78
CA ASN A 168 3.61 -10.72 -16.07
C ASN A 168 4.38 -11.71 -15.18
N PHE A 169 4.32 -11.51 -13.86
CA PHE A 169 5.05 -12.36 -12.91
C PHE A 169 4.39 -13.73 -12.72
N LEU A 170 3.10 -13.87 -12.99
CA LEU A 170 2.40 -15.16 -12.91
C LEU A 170 2.84 -16.12 -14.02
N THR A 171 3.02 -15.59 -15.24
CA THR A 171 3.43 -16.38 -16.41
C THR A 171 4.93 -16.32 -16.67
N LYS A 172 5.66 -15.48 -15.92
CA LYS A 172 7.10 -15.18 -16.10
C LYS A 172 7.42 -14.66 -17.50
N GLN A 173 6.48 -13.96 -18.12
CA GLN A 173 6.65 -13.34 -19.44
C GLN A 173 7.04 -11.88 -19.30
N LYS A 174 7.86 -11.42 -20.25
CA LYS A 174 8.23 -10.02 -20.43
C LYS A 174 8.12 -9.66 -21.89
N LEU A 175 7.42 -8.58 -22.19
CA LEU A 175 7.30 -7.93 -23.48
C LEU A 175 8.12 -6.63 -23.51
#